data_f5ee197242a9f879e6c095f4ff1e9e0f
#
_entry.id   f5ee197242a9f879e6c095f4ff1e9e0f
#
_cell.length_a   1.000
_cell.length_b   1.000
_cell.length_c   1.000
_cell.angle_alpha   90.00
_cell.angle_beta   90.00
_cell.angle_gamma   90.00
#
_symmetry.space_group_name_H-M   'P 1'
#
loop_
_entity.id
_entity.type
_entity.pdbx_description
1 polymer ?
#
loop_
_entity_poly.entity_id
_entity_poly.type
_entity_poly.pdbx_seq_one_letter_code
_entity_poly.pdbx_strand_id
1 'polypeptide(L)'
;MIELKHLSKSFPTGDTTVEALKDINLTIRDGDIYGIIGMSGAGKSTLVRCINLLERPTEGDVLIDGVNLGDLSPAELRRARREITMIFQSFNLLMQRTCLENICFPLELAGVKRAEAKEKARELLSVVGLPDKENAYPAQLSGGQQQRIAIARALATEPKVLLCDEATSALDPKTTHSILELIRDINRKLGITVIVITHQMSVVEEICNRVAILDNGTVAEEGDVATVFAAPATDAAKRLVFPDSADTANLWSAHENERILRVVFNGADCSATPMIASMAMEERIAANILYASTRTIGDMVYGNMLLGIPNDDATVQRATAYLGRSEKVVVMEVKRNV
;
A
#
# COMPACT_ATOMS: atom_id res chain seq x y z
N MET A 1 11.71 -15.03 0.30
CA MET A 1 10.38 -15.12 0.98
C MET A 1 10.49 -14.56 2.39
N ILE A 2 9.52 -13.75 2.83
CA ILE A 2 9.48 -13.18 4.18
C ILE A 2 8.31 -13.80 4.93
N GLU A 3 8.56 -14.32 6.13
CA GLU A 3 7.52 -14.88 7.00
C GLU A 3 7.58 -14.21 8.37
N LEU A 4 6.43 -13.74 8.83
CA LEU A 4 6.23 -13.25 10.18
C LEU A 4 5.40 -14.30 10.93
N LYS A 5 5.91 -14.81 12.04
CA LYS A 5 5.27 -15.89 12.82
C LYS A 5 5.00 -15.42 14.23
N HIS A 6 3.73 -15.31 14.59
CA HIS A 6 3.27 -14.91 15.92
C HIS A 6 3.92 -13.62 16.43
N LEU A 7 4.20 -12.68 15.51
CA LEU A 7 4.95 -11.48 15.81
C LEU A 7 4.12 -10.51 16.62
N SER A 8 4.57 -10.23 17.84
CA SER A 8 3.97 -9.24 18.76
C SER A 8 5.01 -8.20 19.17
N LYS A 9 4.54 -6.96 19.37
CA LYS A 9 5.39 -5.87 19.87
C LYS A 9 4.65 -5.01 20.87
N SER A 10 5.21 -4.91 22.05
CA SER A 10 4.72 -4.08 23.15
C SER A 10 5.76 -3.03 23.54
N PHE A 11 5.31 -1.84 23.91
CA PHE A 11 6.12 -0.75 24.41
C PHE A 11 5.67 -0.38 25.83
N PRO A 12 6.60 -0.35 26.81
CA PRO A 12 6.29 0.18 28.13
C PRO A 12 6.06 1.71 28.07
N THR A 13 4.97 2.17 28.66
CA THR A 13 4.59 3.59 28.70
C THR A 13 4.22 3.96 30.13
N GLY A 14 5.19 4.34 30.94
CA GLY A 14 5.01 4.54 32.38
C GLY A 14 4.54 3.25 33.07
N ASP A 15 3.40 3.31 33.77
CA ASP A 15 2.81 2.16 34.46
C ASP A 15 1.94 1.26 33.55
N THR A 16 1.83 1.59 32.27
CA THR A 16 1.02 0.84 31.31
C THR A 16 1.89 0.29 30.18
N THR A 17 1.36 -0.71 29.46
CA THR A 17 2.00 -1.27 28.26
C THR A 17 1.09 -1.06 27.07
N VAL A 18 1.63 -0.47 25.99
CA VAL A 18 0.93 -0.32 24.72
C VAL A 18 1.34 -1.45 23.80
N GLU A 19 0.40 -2.29 23.45
CA GLU A 19 0.57 -3.41 22.54
C GLU A 19 0.34 -2.92 21.11
N ALA A 20 1.43 -2.64 20.40
CA ALA A 20 1.40 -2.05 19.07
C ALA A 20 1.17 -3.08 17.97
N LEU A 21 1.61 -4.33 18.16
CA LEU A 21 1.38 -5.47 17.28
C LEU A 21 0.99 -6.69 18.10
N LYS A 22 0.03 -7.47 17.59
CA LYS A 22 -0.61 -8.59 18.28
C LYS A 22 -0.70 -9.77 17.34
N ASP A 23 0.11 -10.80 17.59
CA ASP A 23 0.06 -12.09 16.87
C ASP A 23 0.00 -11.94 15.34
N ILE A 24 0.88 -11.11 14.78
CA ILE A 24 0.95 -10.92 13.33
C ILE A 24 1.52 -12.18 12.67
N ASN A 25 0.74 -12.74 11.75
CA ASN A 25 1.13 -13.85 10.89
C ASN A 25 0.97 -13.43 9.44
N LEU A 26 2.08 -13.30 8.69
CA LEU A 26 2.09 -12.87 7.28
C LEU A 26 3.14 -13.62 6.49
N THR A 27 2.84 -13.89 5.22
CA THR A 27 3.78 -14.47 4.27
C THR A 27 3.85 -13.62 3.00
N ILE A 28 5.02 -13.04 2.73
CA ILE A 28 5.28 -12.22 1.54
C ILE A 28 6.19 -13.00 0.61
N ARG A 29 5.73 -13.23 -0.62
CA ARG A 29 6.44 -14.02 -1.63
C ARG A 29 7.56 -13.20 -2.28
N ASP A 30 8.55 -13.90 -2.82
CA ASP A 30 9.60 -13.22 -3.59
C ASP A 30 9.02 -12.56 -4.84
N GLY A 31 9.49 -11.35 -5.11
CA GLY A 31 9.04 -10.54 -6.24
C GLY A 31 7.69 -9.84 -6.06
N ASP A 32 6.98 -10.05 -4.94
CA ASP A 32 5.75 -9.31 -4.66
C ASP A 32 6.03 -7.80 -4.47
N ILE A 33 5.09 -6.97 -4.90
CA ILE A 33 4.92 -5.61 -4.38
C ILE A 33 3.75 -5.68 -3.38
N TYR A 34 4.07 -5.79 -2.12
CA TYR A 34 3.13 -6.07 -1.03
C TYR A 34 2.76 -4.80 -0.27
N GLY A 35 1.47 -4.47 -0.23
CA GLY A 35 0.96 -3.33 0.51
C GLY A 35 0.67 -3.66 1.98
N ILE A 36 1.08 -2.81 2.92
CA ILE A 36 0.66 -2.85 4.32
C ILE A 36 -0.07 -1.54 4.60
N ILE A 37 -1.37 -1.63 4.81
CA ILE A 37 -2.25 -0.46 4.97
C ILE A 37 -3.01 -0.50 6.30
N GLY A 38 -3.55 0.63 6.69
CA GLY A 38 -4.34 0.76 7.91
C GLY A 38 -4.45 2.22 8.34
N MET A 39 -5.35 2.50 9.26
CA MET A 39 -5.52 3.84 9.83
C MET A 39 -4.27 4.30 10.59
N SER A 40 -4.18 5.60 10.90
CA SER A 40 -3.12 6.10 11.78
C SER A 40 -3.16 5.36 13.13
N GLY A 41 -1.98 4.95 13.63
CA GLY A 41 -1.88 4.18 14.87
C GLY A 41 -2.14 2.67 14.75
N ALA A 42 -2.44 2.13 13.56
CA ALA A 42 -2.71 0.70 13.36
C ALA A 42 -1.48 -0.23 13.55
N GLY A 43 -0.27 0.32 13.76
CA GLY A 43 0.95 -0.46 13.98
C GLY A 43 1.87 -0.60 12.74
N LYS A 44 1.52 0.00 11.60
CA LYS A 44 2.26 -0.14 10.33
C LYS A 44 3.76 0.15 10.42
N SER A 45 4.14 1.33 10.92
CA SER A 45 5.56 1.72 11.06
C SER A 45 6.29 0.86 12.09
N THR A 46 5.59 0.35 13.11
CA THR A 46 6.17 -0.62 14.05
C THR A 46 6.45 -1.93 13.34
N LEU A 47 5.51 -2.41 12.52
CA LEU A 47 5.65 -3.67 11.78
C LEU A 47 6.85 -3.63 10.84
N VAL A 48 7.00 -2.57 10.03
CA VAL A 48 8.15 -2.47 9.12
C VAL A 48 9.49 -2.39 9.85
N ARG A 49 9.53 -1.73 11.01
CA ARG A 49 10.72 -1.70 11.86
C ARG A 49 11.03 -3.05 12.48
N CYS A 50 10.02 -3.88 12.76
CA CYS A 50 10.22 -5.25 13.18
C CYS A 50 10.73 -6.13 12.03
N ILE A 51 10.26 -5.95 10.80
CA ILE A 51 10.69 -6.74 9.63
C ILE A 51 12.21 -6.63 9.41
N ASN A 52 12.81 -5.45 9.60
CA ASN A 52 14.26 -5.28 9.49
C ASN A 52 14.99 -5.26 10.85
N LEU A 53 14.29 -5.66 11.92
CA LEU A 53 14.77 -5.67 13.32
C LEU A 53 15.34 -4.32 13.82
N LEU A 54 14.95 -3.19 13.24
CA LEU A 54 15.20 -1.87 13.87
C LEU A 54 14.49 -1.79 15.23
N GLU A 55 13.31 -2.43 15.32
CA GLU A 55 12.64 -2.74 16.57
C GLU A 55 12.61 -4.26 16.74
N ARG A 56 13.09 -4.77 17.86
CA ARG A 56 12.98 -6.21 18.16
C ARG A 56 11.55 -6.53 18.56
N PRO A 57 10.92 -7.57 17.99
CA PRO A 57 9.66 -8.10 18.48
C PRO A 57 9.75 -8.41 19.98
N THR A 58 8.63 -8.32 20.69
CA THR A 58 8.52 -8.81 22.07
C THR A 58 8.35 -10.32 22.07
N GLU A 59 7.60 -10.83 21.07
CA GLU A 59 7.37 -12.25 20.84
C GLU A 59 7.33 -12.54 19.33
N GLY A 60 7.54 -13.80 18.98
CA GLY A 60 7.50 -14.29 17.61
C GLY A 60 8.74 -14.00 16.78
N ASP A 61 8.70 -14.42 15.53
CA ASP A 61 9.86 -14.53 14.66
C ASP A 61 9.68 -13.75 13.34
N VAL A 62 10.80 -13.24 12.84
CA VAL A 62 10.94 -12.67 11.48
C VAL A 62 11.91 -13.53 10.71
N LEU A 63 11.41 -14.27 9.73
CA LEU A 63 12.22 -15.11 8.87
C LEU A 63 12.34 -14.48 7.47
N ILE A 64 13.56 -14.48 6.94
CA ILE A 64 13.83 -14.11 5.55
C ILE A 64 14.63 -15.25 4.92
N ASP A 65 14.08 -15.80 3.84
CA ASP A 65 14.63 -17.00 3.18
C ASP A 65 14.88 -18.16 4.17
N GLY A 66 13.99 -18.32 5.16
CA GLY A 66 14.06 -19.34 6.19
C GLY A 66 15.04 -19.05 7.34
N VAL A 67 15.77 -17.92 7.30
CA VAL A 67 16.68 -17.50 8.37
C VAL A 67 15.94 -16.57 9.35
N ASN A 68 15.86 -16.97 10.62
CA ASN A 68 15.32 -16.12 11.66
C ASN A 68 16.30 -14.98 12.00
N LEU A 69 15.90 -13.74 11.72
CA LEU A 69 16.73 -12.57 11.99
C LEU A 69 16.99 -12.34 13.48
N GLY A 70 16.08 -12.82 14.35
CA GLY A 70 16.17 -12.69 15.80
C GLY A 70 17.35 -13.45 16.40
N ASP A 71 17.76 -14.55 15.76
CA ASP A 71 18.83 -15.45 16.22
C ASP A 71 20.22 -15.02 15.75
N LEU A 72 20.30 -14.03 14.85
CA LEU A 72 21.55 -13.57 14.28
C LEU A 72 22.36 -12.76 15.28
N SER A 73 23.68 -12.98 15.28
CA SER A 73 24.63 -12.11 15.97
C SER A 73 24.56 -10.69 15.40
N PRO A 74 25.02 -9.66 16.15
CA PRO A 74 25.03 -8.28 15.66
C PRO A 74 25.79 -8.10 14.34
N ALA A 75 26.80 -8.91 14.07
CA ALA A 75 27.59 -8.86 12.82
C ALA A 75 26.80 -9.46 11.64
N GLU A 76 26.16 -10.59 11.86
CA GLU A 76 25.30 -11.26 10.87
C GLU A 76 24.06 -10.41 10.56
N LEU A 77 23.41 -9.83 11.57
CA LEU A 77 22.26 -8.94 11.37
C LEU A 77 22.64 -7.71 10.54
N ARG A 78 23.84 -7.12 10.74
CA ARG A 78 24.32 -6.04 9.88
C ARG A 78 24.52 -6.49 8.44
N ARG A 79 24.93 -7.75 8.19
CA ARG A 79 25.00 -8.30 6.83
C ARG A 79 23.62 -8.51 6.23
N ALA A 80 22.70 -9.13 6.98
CA ALA A 80 21.32 -9.34 6.54
C ALA A 80 20.62 -8.01 6.17
N ARG A 81 20.85 -6.95 6.94
CA ARG A 81 20.31 -5.60 6.65
C ARG A 81 20.86 -4.94 5.39
N ARG A 82 21.90 -5.46 4.75
CA ARG A 82 22.34 -5.00 3.43
C ARG A 82 21.43 -5.55 2.32
N GLU A 83 20.81 -6.70 2.59
CA GLU A 83 19.83 -7.32 1.68
C GLU A 83 18.40 -6.83 1.92
N ILE A 84 18.16 -6.10 3.03
CA ILE A 84 16.85 -5.56 3.42
C ILE A 84 17.01 -4.06 3.62
N THR A 85 16.79 -3.29 2.59
CA THR A 85 16.98 -1.84 2.63
C THR A 85 15.67 -1.10 2.85
N MET A 86 15.75 0.14 3.33
CA MET A 86 14.57 0.91 3.68
C MET A 86 14.64 2.33 3.11
N ILE A 87 13.51 2.74 2.53
CA ILE A 87 13.24 4.13 2.14
C ILE A 87 12.31 4.71 3.20
N PHE A 88 12.73 5.80 3.80
CA PHE A 88 12.01 6.48 4.89
C PHE A 88 11.13 7.61 4.36
N GLN A 89 10.11 7.94 5.10
CA GLN A 89 9.17 9.03 4.82
C GLN A 89 9.86 10.39 4.58
N SER A 90 10.91 10.70 5.36
CA SER A 90 11.65 11.97 5.28
C SER A 90 12.95 11.90 4.47
N PHE A 91 13.05 10.94 3.51
CA PHE A 91 14.20 10.68 2.65
C PHE A 91 15.50 10.31 3.41
N ASN A 92 15.76 10.89 4.56
CA ASN A 92 16.93 10.69 5.44
C ASN A 92 18.27 10.76 4.68
N LEU A 93 18.39 11.70 3.75
CA LEU A 93 19.63 11.96 3.03
C LEU A 93 20.65 12.65 3.96
N LEU A 94 21.91 12.33 3.75
CA LEU A 94 23.03 12.98 4.43
C LEU A 94 23.22 14.37 3.79
N MET A 95 22.73 15.40 4.45
CA MET A 95 22.63 16.77 3.91
C MET A 95 24.00 17.41 3.58
N GLN A 96 25.07 16.93 4.25
CA GLN A 96 26.45 17.41 4.05
C GLN A 96 27.23 16.61 3.01
N ARG A 97 26.58 15.62 2.36
CA ARG A 97 27.13 14.79 1.28
C ARG A 97 26.43 15.07 -0.01
N THR A 98 27.15 14.98 -1.13
CA THR A 98 26.57 15.06 -2.47
C THR A 98 25.65 13.87 -2.76
N CYS A 99 24.88 13.92 -3.85
CA CYS A 99 24.05 12.80 -4.28
C CYS A 99 24.87 11.53 -4.52
N LEU A 100 26.00 11.66 -5.21
CA LEU A 100 26.93 10.55 -5.43
C LEU A 100 27.40 9.95 -4.11
N GLU A 101 27.82 10.79 -3.15
CA GLU A 101 28.32 10.35 -1.85
C GLU A 101 27.22 9.75 -0.97
N ASN A 102 25.96 10.18 -1.09
CA ASN A 102 24.81 9.55 -0.46
C ASN A 102 24.62 8.12 -0.94
N ILE A 103 24.74 7.88 -2.25
CA ILE A 103 24.60 6.55 -2.85
C ILE A 103 25.81 5.68 -2.54
N CYS A 104 27.02 6.25 -2.49
CA CYS A 104 28.24 5.52 -2.10
C CYS A 104 28.23 5.08 -0.64
N PHE A 105 27.52 5.77 0.25
CA PHE A 105 27.59 5.55 1.70
C PHE A 105 27.33 4.09 2.14
N PRO A 106 26.26 3.41 1.71
CA PRO A 106 26.06 2.00 2.06
C PRO A 106 27.16 1.08 1.50
N LEU A 107 27.74 1.40 0.34
CA LEU A 107 28.84 0.66 -0.26
C LEU A 107 30.15 0.85 0.55
N GLU A 108 30.41 2.07 1.03
CA GLU A 108 31.52 2.36 1.95
C GLU A 108 31.41 1.52 3.22
N LEU A 109 30.22 1.46 3.82
CA LEU A 109 29.95 0.61 5.00
C LEU A 109 30.08 -0.89 4.70
N ALA A 110 29.86 -1.28 3.44
CA ALA A 110 30.05 -2.66 2.98
C ALA A 110 31.53 -3.00 2.73
N GLY A 111 32.44 -2.01 2.74
CA GLY A 111 33.85 -2.20 2.46
C GLY A 111 34.21 -2.21 0.97
N VAL A 112 33.32 -1.76 0.10
CA VAL A 112 33.56 -1.65 -1.35
C VAL A 112 34.62 -0.55 -1.61
N LYS A 113 35.51 -0.82 -2.54
CA LYS A 113 36.55 0.16 -2.91
C LYS A 113 35.93 1.44 -3.47
N ARG A 114 36.50 2.60 -3.11
CA ARG A 114 35.94 3.92 -3.45
C ARG A 114 35.70 4.14 -4.95
N ALA A 115 36.59 3.62 -5.81
CA ALA A 115 36.44 3.75 -7.26
C ALA A 115 35.20 2.98 -7.77
N GLU A 116 35.07 1.72 -7.35
CA GLU A 116 33.94 0.84 -7.67
C GLU A 116 32.62 1.37 -7.12
N ALA A 117 32.60 1.86 -5.86
CA ALA A 117 31.45 2.48 -5.26
C ALA A 117 30.96 3.71 -6.07
N LYS A 118 31.88 4.53 -6.57
CA LYS A 118 31.52 5.70 -7.41
C LYS A 118 30.97 5.30 -8.79
N GLU A 119 31.54 4.28 -9.40
CA GLU A 119 31.07 3.77 -10.69
C GLU A 119 29.61 3.26 -10.55
N LYS A 120 29.37 2.38 -9.57
CA LYS A 120 28.03 1.88 -9.27
C LYS A 120 27.05 2.98 -8.90
N ALA A 121 27.47 3.99 -8.14
CA ALA A 121 26.63 5.12 -7.79
C ALA A 121 26.22 5.96 -9.01
N ARG A 122 27.10 6.12 -10.03
CA ARG A 122 26.73 6.79 -11.31
C ARG A 122 25.74 5.99 -12.13
N GLU A 123 25.88 4.66 -12.17
CA GLU A 123 24.90 3.77 -12.80
C GLU A 123 23.53 3.94 -12.13
N LEU A 124 23.48 3.94 -10.81
CA LEU A 124 22.24 4.12 -10.05
C LEU A 124 21.63 5.52 -10.22
N LEU A 125 22.45 6.58 -10.33
CA LEU A 125 21.96 7.91 -10.71
C LEU A 125 21.28 7.89 -12.08
N SER A 126 21.81 7.15 -13.02
CA SER A 126 21.20 6.98 -14.35
C SER A 126 19.89 6.17 -14.26
N VAL A 127 19.85 5.10 -13.45
CA VAL A 127 18.64 4.28 -13.22
C VAL A 127 17.48 5.14 -12.67
N VAL A 128 17.79 6.06 -11.75
CA VAL A 128 16.75 6.93 -11.17
C VAL A 128 16.51 8.22 -11.98
N GLY A 129 17.15 8.37 -13.15
CA GLY A 129 16.96 9.48 -14.07
C GLY A 129 17.59 10.81 -13.63
N LEU A 130 18.69 10.76 -12.86
CA LEU A 130 19.40 11.94 -12.34
C LEU A 130 20.93 11.90 -12.62
N PRO A 131 21.39 11.56 -13.82
CA PRO A 131 22.82 11.40 -14.10
C PRO A 131 23.61 12.72 -13.95
N ASP A 132 22.97 13.87 -14.11
CA ASP A 132 23.53 15.21 -14.00
C ASP A 132 23.65 15.74 -12.57
N LYS A 133 23.14 15.01 -11.57
CA LYS A 133 23.07 15.45 -10.16
C LYS A 133 24.16 14.88 -9.26
N GLU A 134 25.21 14.24 -9.81
CA GLU A 134 26.23 13.58 -8.97
C GLU A 134 26.88 14.50 -7.92
N ASN A 135 27.11 15.77 -8.27
CA ASN A 135 27.75 16.77 -7.41
C ASN A 135 26.77 17.68 -6.67
N ALA A 136 25.47 17.52 -6.88
CA ALA A 136 24.46 18.31 -6.17
C ALA A 136 24.29 17.83 -4.73
N TYR A 137 23.97 18.74 -3.83
CA TYR A 137 23.61 18.44 -2.45
C TYR A 137 22.09 18.28 -2.30
N PRO A 138 21.59 17.49 -1.33
CA PRO A 138 20.16 17.28 -1.13
C PRO A 138 19.36 18.58 -1.02
N ALA A 139 19.88 19.63 -0.40
CA ALA A 139 19.22 20.93 -0.29
C ALA A 139 18.98 21.64 -1.64
N GLN A 140 19.63 21.21 -2.72
CA GLN A 140 19.50 21.76 -4.09
C GLN A 140 18.47 20.98 -4.91
N LEU A 141 17.83 19.95 -4.34
CA LEU A 141 16.94 19.04 -5.03
C LEU A 141 15.48 19.29 -4.63
N SER A 142 14.55 19.07 -5.59
CA SER A 142 13.13 18.96 -5.26
C SER A 142 12.87 17.69 -4.42
N GLY A 143 11.73 17.63 -3.73
CA GLY A 143 11.34 16.46 -2.93
C GLY A 143 11.34 15.15 -3.73
N GLY A 144 10.83 15.17 -4.96
CA GLY A 144 10.85 14.01 -5.85
C GLY A 144 12.26 13.60 -6.28
N GLN A 145 13.17 14.57 -6.48
CA GLN A 145 14.58 14.26 -6.76
C GLN A 145 15.28 13.69 -5.52
N GLN A 146 15.02 14.23 -4.33
CA GLN A 146 15.53 13.66 -3.07
C GLN A 146 15.07 12.22 -2.89
N GLN A 147 13.80 11.94 -3.18
CA GLN A 147 13.25 10.58 -3.12
C GLN A 147 13.95 9.64 -4.10
N ARG A 148 14.21 10.06 -5.33
CA ARG A 148 14.96 9.28 -6.31
C ARG A 148 16.38 8.98 -5.83
N ILE A 149 17.06 9.92 -5.19
CA ILE A 149 18.40 9.67 -4.57
C ILE A 149 18.28 8.68 -3.41
N ALA A 150 17.23 8.78 -2.57
CA ALA A 150 17.00 7.82 -1.48
C ALA A 150 16.75 6.40 -2.03
N ILE A 151 16.01 6.26 -3.13
CA ILE A 151 15.83 5.00 -3.85
C ILE A 151 17.18 4.48 -4.37
N ALA A 152 17.97 5.30 -5.08
CA ALA A 152 19.27 4.91 -5.60
C ALA A 152 20.21 4.45 -4.47
N ARG A 153 20.22 5.15 -3.33
CA ARG A 153 20.97 4.76 -2.14
C ARG A 153 20.51 3.40 -1.59
N ALA A 154 19.21 3.16 -1.53
CA ALA A 154 18.66 1.89 -1.06
C ALA A 154 19.04 0.72 -1.97
N LEU A 155 19.17 0.95 -3.28
CA LEU A 155 19.56 -0.07 -4.27
C LEU A 155 21.07 -0.34 -4.30
N ALA A 156 21.90 0.50 -3.69
CA ALA A 156 23.35 0.42 -3.82
C ALA A 156 23.94 -0.94 -3.40
N THR A 157 23.35 -1.58 -2.39
CA THR A 157 23.80 -2.90 -1.88
C THR A 157 23.13 -4.08 -2.57
N GLU A 158 22.38 -3.86 -3.67
CA GLU A 158 21.63 -4.90 -4.39
C GLU A 158 20.71 -5.70 -3.47
N PRO A 159 19.75 -5.03 -2.83
CA PRO A 159 18.91 -5.69 -1.84
C PRO A 159 17.96 -6.70 -2.49
N LYS A 160 17.58 -7.73 -1.72
CA LYS A 160 16.48 -8.64 -2.05
C LYS A 160 15.11 -8.04 -1.68
N VAL A 161 15.11 -7.21 -0.64
CA VAL A 161 13.89 -6.61 -0.07
C VAL A 161 14.05 -5.10 0.05
N LEU A 162 13.06 -4.38 -0.46
CA LEU A 162 12.94 -2.93 -0.36
C LEU A 162 11.72 -2.56 0.50
N LEU A 163 11.93 -1.97 1.64
CA LEU A 163 10.90 -1.48 2.55
C LEU A 163 10.63 0.00 2.25
N CYS A 164 9.40 0.37 1.92
CA CYS A 164 8.99 1.74 1.63
C CYS A 164 8.04 2.23 2.73
N ASP A 165 8.55 2.98 3.71
CA ASP A 165 7.74 3.54 4.81
C ASP A 165 7.24 4.93 4.42
N GLU A 166 5.96 5.01 4.02
CA GLU A 166 5.29 6.23 3.54
C GLU A 166 6.12 7.04 2.53
N ALA A 167 6.81 6.34 1.65
CA ALA A 167 7.83 6.89 0.74
C ALA A 167 7.32 7.99 -0.22
N THR A 168 6.01 8.21 -0.32
CA THR A 168 5.39 9.20 -1.22
C THR A 168 4.50 10.21 -0.50
N SER A 169 4.36 10.13 0.82
CA SER A 169 3.40 10.96 1.58
C SER A 169 3.69 12.46 1.54
N ALA A 170 4.94 12.85 1.30
CA ALA A 170 5.39 14.25 1.23
C ALA A 170 5.47 14.80 -0.22
N LEU A 171 4.96 14.05 -1.22
CA LEU A 171 5.07 14.39 -2.63
C LEU A 171 3.71 14.76 -3.22
N ASP A 172 3.74 15.58 -4.26
CA ASP A 172 2.55 15.86 -5.05
C ASP A 172 2.10 14.63 -5.87
N PRO A 173 0.83 14.54 -6.31
CA PRO A 173 0.30 13.36 -6.99
C PRO A 173 1.06 12.95 -8.25
N LYS A 174 1.52 13.92 -9.07
CA LYS A 174 2.27 13.63 -10.29
C LYS A 174 3.64 13.05 -9.99
N THR A 175 4.33 13.60 -9.00
CA THR A 175 5.62 13.10 -8.53
C THR A 175 5.46 11.73 -7.88
N THR A 176 4.41 11.52 -7.07
CA THR A 176 4.05 10.23 -6.49
C THR A 176 3.94 9.15 -7.58
N HIS A 177 3.11 9.37 -8.60
CA HIS A 177 2.96 8.45 -9.73
C HIS A 177 4.32 8.08 -10.35
N SER A 178 5.16 9.07 -10.66
CA SER A 178 6.49 8.86 -11.24
C SER A 178 7.45 8.07 -10.35
N ILE A 179 7.34 8.19 -9.02
CA ILE A 179 8.11 7.39 -8.06
C ILE A 179 7.58 5.95 -7.99
N LEU A 180 6.26 5.77 -8.00
CA LEU A 180 5.65 4.45 -8.00
C LEU A 180 5.97 3.66 -9.26
N GLU A 181 5.95 4.30 -10.44
CA GLU A 181 6.40 3.70 -11.70
C GLU A 181 7.88 3.27 -11.61
N LEU A 182 8.75 4.13 -11.06
CA LEU A 182 10.15 3.79 -10.86
C LEU A 182 10.32 2.55 -9.95
N ILE A 183 9.59 2.47 -8.84
CA ILE A 183 9.62 1.31 -7.93
C ILE A 183 9.13 0.04 -8.64
N ARG A 184 8.06 0.13 -9.42
CA ARG A 184 7.53 -0.99 -10.22
C ARG A 184 8.55 -1.48 -11.25
N ASP A 185 9.21 -0.56 -11.94
CA ASP A 185 10.25 -0.87 -12.92
C ASP A 185 11.45 -1.56 -12.29
N ILE A 186 11.87 -1.09 -11.11
CA ILE A 186 12.93 -1.70 -10.31
C ILE A 186 12.55 -3.11 -9.89
N ASN A 187 11.34 -3.31 -9.33
CA ASN A 187 10.85 -4.63 -8.97
C ASN A 187 10.87 -5.59 -10.18
N ARG A 188 10.34 -5.18 -11.34
CA ARG A 188 10.30 -5.99 -12.56
C ARG A 188 11.69 -6.34 -13.10
N LYS A 189 12.63 -5.36 -13.10
CA LYS A 189 13.97 -5.54 -13.68
C LYS A 189 14.90 -6.35 -12.78
N LEU A 190 14.81 -6.15 -11.46
CA LEU A 190 15.71 -6.75 -10.50
C LEU A 190 15.11 -7.97 -9.78
N GLY A 191 13.80 -8.21 -9.89
CA GLY A 191 13.11 -9.30 -9.20
C GLY A 191 13.06 -9.14 -7.67
N ILE A 192 13.29 -7.94 -7.14
CA ILE A 192 13.30 -7.69 -5.69
C ILE A 192 11.88 -7.67 -5.13
N THR A 193 11.73 -8.08 -3.88
CA THR A 193 10.47 -7.94 -3.14
C THR A 193 10.33 -6.52 -2.61
N VAL A 194 9.17 -5.89 -2.79
CA VAL A 194 8.91 -4.54 -2.30
C VAL A 194 7.77 -4.59 -1.27
N ILE A 195 7.98 -3.97 -0.11
CA ILE A 195 6.92 -3.79 0.90
C ILE A 195 6.60 -2.30 0.98
N VAL A 196 5.37 -1.94 0.68
CA VAL A 196 4.89 -0.55 0.68
C VAL A 196 3.98 -0.32 1.87
N ILE A 197 4.41 0.54 2.80
CA ILE A 197 3.58 1.00 3.91
C ILE A 197 2.96 2.34 3.55
N THR A 198 1.65 2.42 3.63
CA THR A 198 0.93 3.66 3.32
C THR A 198 -0.45 3.67 3.98
N HIS A 199 -1.01 4.85 4.12
CA HIS A 199 -2.43 5.05 4.43
C HIS A 199 -3.23 5.48 3.17
N GLN A 200 -2.55 5.63 2.01
CA GLN A 200 -3.15 6.06 0.75
C GLN A 200 -3.54 4.85 -0.09
N MET A 201 -4.85 4.64 -0.27
CA MET A 201 -5.36 3.53 -1.08
C MET A 201 -4.88 3.59 -2.53
N SER A 202 -4.82 4.80 -3.11
CA SER A 202 -4.36 5.01 -4.48
C SER A 202 -2.96 4.46 -4.75
N VAL A 203 -2.06 4.52 -3.76
CA VAL A 203 -0.71 3.96 -3.87
C VAL A 203 -0.75 2.44 -3.98
N VAL A 204 -1.59 1.79 -3.16
CA VAL A 204 -1.74 0.32 -3.19
C VAL A 204 -2.39 -0.14 -4.48
N GLU A 205 -3.46 0.53 -4.90
CA GLU A 205 -4.15 0.28 -6.18
C GLU A 205 -3.21 0.38 -7.37
N GLU A 206 -2.28 1.33 -7.31
CA GLU A 206 -1.40 1.62 -8.43
C GLU A 206 -0.29 0.57 -8.62
N ILE A 207 0.36 0.10 -7.55
CA ILE A 207 1.55 -0.74 -7.73
C ILE A 207 1.52 -2.09 -7.01
N CYS A 208 0.69 -2.29 -5.98
CA CYS A 208 0.72 -3.52 -5.19
C CYS A 208 -0.08 -4.64 -5.86
N ASN A 209 0.41 -5.87 -5.75
CA ASN A 209 -0.32 -7.06 -6.18
C ASN A 209 -1.05 -7.73 -5.01
N ARG A 210 -0.50 -7.66 -3.80
CA ARG A 210 -1.13 -8.17 -2.57
C ARG A 210 -1.15 -7.10 -1.48
N VAL A 211 -2.05 -7.24 -0.53
CA VAL A 211 -2.23 -6.29 0.57
C VAL A 211 -2.59 -6.99 1.88
N ALA A 212 -2.06 -6.47 2.99
CA ALA A 212 -2.56 -6.73 4.33
C ALA A 212 -3.11 -5.43 4.93
N ILE A 213 -4.29 -5.53 5.53
CA ILE A 213 -4.94 -4.44 6.24
C ILE A 213 -4.70 -4.64 7.73
N LEU A 214 -3.99 -3.68 8.34
CA LEU A 214 -3.81 -3.65 9.78
C LEU A 214 -4.91 -2.82 10.45
N ASP A 215 -5.46 -3.37 11.52
CA ASP A 215 -6.38 -2.65 12.42
C ASP A 215 -6.03 -2.99 13.88
N ASN A 216 -5.81 -1.96 14.71
CA ASN A 216 -5.52 -2.11 16.15
C ASN A 216 -4.39 -3.13 16.49
N GLY A 217 -3.35 -3.16 15.64
CA GLY A 217 -2.19 -4.03 15.84
C GLY A 217 -2.36 -5.47 15.35
N THR A 218 -3.46 -5.81 14.69
CA THR A 218 -3.72 -7.12 14.09
C THR A 218 -3.87 -7.05 12.58
N VAL A 219 -3.70 -8.17 11.87
CA VAL A 219 -4.08 -8.30 10.46
C VAL A 219 -5.57 -8.55 10.39
N ALA A 220 -6.33 -7.55 9.96
CA ALA A 220 -7.78 -7.65 9.82
C ALA A 220 -8.18 -8.38 8.54
N GLU A 221 -7.46 -8.17 7.46
CA GLU A 221 -7.71 -8.80 6.15
C GLU A 221 -6.42 -8.87 5.33
N GLU A 222 -6.25 -9.95 4.55
CA GLU A 222 -5.13 -10.14 3.63
C GLU A 222 -5.62 -10.78 2.34
N GLY A 223 -5.05 -10.36 1.20
CA GLY A 223 -5.39 -10.95 -0.09
C GLY A 223 -4.77 -10.23 -1.28
N ASP A 224 -5.21 -10.63 -2.47
CA ASP A 224 -4.89 -9.89 -3.69
C ASP A 224 -5.60 -8.54 -3.67
N VAL A 225 -4.91 -7.47 -4.06
CA VAL A 225 -5.44 -6.10 -4.05
C VAL A 225 -6.79 -6.03 -4.77
N ALA A 226 -6.88 -6.64 -5.95
CA ALA A 226 -8.09 -6.68 -6.73
C ALA A 226 -9.28 -7.29 -5.97
N THR A 227 -9.07 -8.38 -5.25
CA THR A 227 -10.11 -9.07 -4.48
C THR A 227 -10.55 -8.27 -3.27
N VAL A 228 -9.58 -7.82 -2.45
CA VAL A 228 -9.85 -7.07 -1.21
C VAL A 228 -10.54 -5.74 -1.52
N PHE A 229 -10.18 -5.07 -2.61
CA PHE A 229 -10.77 -3.78 -2.98
C PHE A 229 -12.13 -3.91 -3.68
N ALA A 230 -12.38 -5.03 -4.37
CA ALA A 230 -13.69 -5.27 -4.98
C ALA A 230 -14.75 -5.68 -3.93
N ALA A 231 -14.36 -6.52 -2.95
CA ALA A 231 -15.28 -7.08 -1.98
C ALA A 231 -14.61 -7.18 -0.58
N PRO A 232 -14.36 -6.03 0.09
CA PRO A 232 -13.75 -6.05 1.42
C PRO A 232 -14.66 -6.80 2.41
N ALA A 233 -14.09 -7.81 3.07
CA ALA A 233 -14.85 -8.69 3.97
C ALA A 233 -15.02 -8.05 5.36
N THR A 234 -13.95 -7.43 5.87
CA THR A 234 -13.94 -6.88 7.23
C THR A 234 -14.39 -5.41 7.28
N ASP A 235 -14.85 -4.97 8.45
CA ASP A 235 -15.23 -3.56 8.64
C ASP A 235 -14.02 -2.63 8.56
N ALA A 236 -12.84 -3.09 8.96
CA ALA A 236 -11.59 -2.34 8.79
C ALA A 236 -11.29 -2.10 7.31
N ALA A 237 -11.40 -3.13 6.47
CA ALA A 237 -11.23 -3.02 5.03
C ALA A 237 -12.28 -2.11 4.38
N LYS A 238 -13.56 -2.27 4.77
CA LYS A 238 -14.65 -1.41 4.28
C LYS A 238 -14.41 0.06 4.58
N ARG A 239 -13.96 0.40 5.79
CA ARG A 239 -13.62 1.79 6.17
C ARG A 239 -12.48 2.39 5.33
N LEU A 240 -11.51 1.57 4.93
CA LEU A 240 -10.37 2.01 4.13
C LEU A 240 -10.68 2.08 2.64
N VAL A 241 -11.34 1.07 2.10
CA VAL A 241 -11.66 0.98 0.67
C VAL A 241 -12.81 1.94 0.31
N PHE A 242 -13.73 2.17 1.25
CA PHE A 242 -14.91 3.03 1.07
C PHE A 242 -14.95 4.16 2.12
N PRO A 243 -13.98 5.08 2.13
CA PRO A 243 -13.89 6.16 3.13
C PRO A 243 -15.15 7.06 3.13
N ASP A 244 -15.78 7.23 1.97
CA ASP A 244 -16.99 8.03 1.82
C ASP A 244 -18.23 7.40 2.49
N SER A 245 -18.12 6.16 2.99
CA SER A 245 -19.18 5.57 3.81
C SER A 245 -19.34 6.28 5.17
N ALA A 246 -18.37 7.07 5.62
CA ALA A 246 -18.49 7.91 6.80
C ALA A 246 -19.33 9.19 6.54
N ASP A 247 -19.36 9.70 5.29
CA ASP A 247 -20.19 10.82 4.87
C ASP A 247 -21.63 10.40 4.52
N THR A 248 -21.96 9.11 4.62
CA THR A 248 -23.32 8.62 4.34
C THR A 248 -24.36 9.21 5.30
N ALA A 249 -23.99 9.73 6.46
CA ALA A 249 -24.93 10.43 7.34
C ALA A 249 -25.61 11.63 6.65
N ASN A 250 -24.88 12.40 5.85
CA ASN A 250 -25.43 13.50 5.06
C ASN A 250 -26.26 13.01 3.86
N LEU A 251 -25.87 11.88 3.25
CA LEU A 251 -26.64 11.27 2.17
C LEU A 251 -27.99 10.73 2.67
N TRP A 252 -28.02 10.13 3.87
CA TRP A 252 -29.25 9.62 4.46
C TRP A 252 -30.26 10.73 4.79
N SER A 253 -29.79 11.91 5.24
CA SER A 253 -30.66 13.02 5.54
C SER A 253 -31.32 13.66 4.30
N ALA A 254 -30.61 13.59 3.16
CA ALA A 254 -31.10 14.09 1.88
C ALA A 254 -32.00 13.09 1.14
N HIS A 255 -31.91 11.79 1.47
CA HIS A 255 -32.59 10.68 0.78
C HIS A 255 -33.37 9.79 1.75
N GLU A 256 -34.17 10.39 2.64
CA GLU A 256 -34.92 9.68 3.70
C GLU A 256 -35.88 8.59 3.16
N ASN A 257 -36.42 8.80 1.96
CA ASN A 257 -37.36 7.90 1.30
C ASN A 257 -36.70 6.91 0.32
N GLU A 258 -35.38 6.81 0.32
CA GLU A 258 -34.63 5.92 -0.56
C GLU A 258 -33.85 4.89 0.25
N ARG A 259 -33.61 3.74 -0.36
CA ARG A 259 -32.61 2.76 0.12
C ARG A 259 -31.36 2.88 -0.73
N ILE A 260 -30.20 2.76 -0.10
CA ILE A 260 -28.92 2.94 -0.78
C ILE A 260 -28.34 1.56 -1.12
N LEU A 261 -28.12 1.32 -2.41
CA LEU A 261 -27.36 0.17 -2.90
C LEU A 261 -25.95 0.62 -3.27
N ARG A 262 -24.96 -0.10 -2.79
CA ARG A 262 -23.60 -0.01 -3.28
C ARG A 262 -23.41 -1.04 -4.38
N VAL A 263 -22.98 -0.59 -5.54
CA VAL A 263 -22.69 -1.44 -6.71
C VAL A 263 -21.20 -1.32 -7.00
N VAL A 264 -20.49 -2.44 -6.84
CA VAL A 264 -19.07 -2.54 -7.18
C VAL A 264 -18.95 -3.44 -8.39
N PHE A 265 -18.26 -2.99 -9.42
CA PHE A 265 -18.03 -3.79 -10.61
C PHE A 265 -16.56 -3.82 -11.00
N ASN A 266 -16.11 -4.95 -11.56
CA ASN A 266 -14.77 -5.14 -12.07
C ASN A 266 -14.77 -5.58 -13.53
N GLY A 267 -13.87 -4.99 -14.33
CA GLY A 267 -13.69 -5.28 -15.74
C GLY A 267 -14.24 -4.21 -16.68
N ALA A 268 -13.55 -4.04 -17.81
CA ALA A 268 -13.87 -3.06 -18.84
C ALA A 268 -15.27 -3.25 -19.43
N ASP A 269 -15.72 -4.51 -19.55
CA ASP A 269 -17.04 -4.84 -20.11
C ASP A 269 -18.19 -4.27 -19.25
N CYS A 270 -18.03 -4.29 -17.93
CA CYS A 270 -19.02 -3.74 -17.01
C CYS A 270 -19.07 -2.20 -17.07
N SER A 271 -17.94 -1.54 -17.29
CA SER A 271 -17.89 -0.08 -17.43
C SER A 271 -18.50 0.41 -18.76
N ALA A 272 -18.51 -0.43 -19.78
CA ALA A 272 -19.08 -0.13 -21.09
C ALA A 272 -20.60 -0.42 -21.18
N THR A 273 -21.16 -1.17 -20.21
CA THR A 273 -22.58 -1.53 -20.20
C THR A 273 -23.38 -0.46 -19.45
N PRO A 274 -24.45 0.10 -20.05
CA PRO A 274 -25.28 1.12 -19.38
C PRO A 274 -26.24 0.51 -18.35
N MET A 275 -25.71 -0.16 -17.32
CA MET A 275 -26.45 -0.98 -16.35
C MET A 275 -27.63 -0.25 -15.70
N ILE A 276 -27.44 1.03 -15.31
CA ILE A 276 -28.49 1.81 -14.65
C ILE A 276 -29.61 2.17 -15.63
N ALA A 277 -29.23 2.59 -16.85
CA ALA A 277 -30.20 2.91 -17.88
C ALA A 277 -30.99 1.67 -18.30
N SER A 278 -30.32 0.52 -18.46
CA SER A 278 -30.97 -0.74 -18.79
C SER A 278 -31.91 -1.19 -17.67
N MET A 279 -31.52 -1.10 -16.41
CA MET A 279 -32.38 -1.38 -15.26
C MET A 279 -33.62 -0.48 -15.27
N ALA A 280 -33.44 0.81 -15.55
CA ALA A 280 -34.58 1.75 -15.59
C ALA A 280 -35.56 1.40 -16.73
N MET A 281 -35.06 0.95 -17.88
CA MET A 281 -35.90 0.60 -19.03
C MET A 281 -36.58 -0.77 -18.87
N GLU A 282 -35.84 -1.78 -18.40
CA GLU A 282 -36.32 -3.16 -18.34
C GLU A 282 -37.14 -3.45 -17.09
N GLU A 283 -36.67 -2.99 -15.93
CA GLU A 283 -37.31 -3.22 -14.63
C GLU A 283 -38.22 -2.07 -14.19
N ARG A 284 -38.18 -0.93 -14.89
CA ARG A 284 -38.88 0.32 -14.54
C ARG A 284 -38.53 0.82 -13.14
N ILE A 285 -37.26 0.64 -12.74
CA ILE A 285 -36.73 1.11 -11.46
C ILE A 285 -35.89 2.35 -11.72
N ALA A 286 -36.37 3.50 -11.26
CA ALA A 286 -35.58 4.72 -11.25
C ALA A 286 -34.55 4.68 -10.13
N ALA A 287 -33.32 5.08 -10.42
CA ALA A 287 -32.24 5.16 -9.44
C ALA A 287 -31.55 6.52 -9.52
N ASN A 288 -31.30 7.13 -8.38
CA ASN A 288 -30.43 8.30 -8.25
C ASN A 288 -28.99 7.85 -8.11
N ILE A 289 -28.05 8.46 -8.83
CA ILE A 289 -26.63 8.23 -8.63
C ILE A 289 -26.15 9.21 -7.54
N LEU A 290 -25.94 8.70 -6.33
CA LEU A 290 -25.49 9.49 -5.18
C LEU A 290 -23.98 9.68 -5.18
N TYR A 291 -23.26 8.67 -5.69
CA TYR A 291 -21.82 8.68 -5.84
C TYR A 291 -21.44 7.72 -6.99
N ALA A 292 -20.43 8.07 -7.76
CA ALA A 292 -19.85 7.17 -8.74
C ALA A 292 -18.36 7.47 -8.90
N SER A 293 -17.55 6.42 -8.92
CA SER A 293 -16.10 6.49 -9.13
C SER A 293 -15.66 5.29 -9.94
N THR A 294 -14.74 5.50 -10.84
CA THR A 294 -14.05 4.42 -11.57
C THR A 294 -12.56 4.55 -11.36
N ARG A 295 -11.86 3.44 -11.17
CA ARG A 295 -10.42 3.36 -10.96
C ARG A 295 -9.84 2.21 -11.76
N THR A 296 -8.59 2.32 -12.17
CA THR A 296 -7.86 1.23 -12.81
C THR A 296 -6.86 0.65 -11.83
N ILE A 297 -6.95 -0.66 -11.57
CA ILE A 297 -6.03 -1.41 -10.71
C ILE A 297 -5.34 -2.45 -11.59
N GLY A 298 -4.05 -2.28 -11.84
CA GLY A 298 -3.36 -3.05 -12.88
C GLY A 298 -3.98 -2.79 -14.25
N ASP A 299 -4.41 -3.86 -14.93
CA ASP A 299 -5.07 -3.78 -16.24
C ASP A 299 -6.61 -3.83 -16.14
N MET A 300 -7.16 -3.81 -14.93
CA MET A 300 -8.60 -3.95 -14.70
C MET A 300 -9.24 -2.65 -14.23
N VAL A 301 -10.43 -2.35 -14.77
CA VAL A 301 -11.24 -1.20 -14.38
C VAL A 301 -12.21 -1.62 -13.27
N TYR A 302 -12.16 -0.93 -12.16
CA TYR A 302 -13.08 -1.08 -11.03
C TYR A 302 -13.99 0.14 -10.94
N GLY A 303 -15.27 -0.08 -10.71
CA GLY A 303 -16.21 1.00 -10.43
C GLY A 303 -16.93 0.77 -9.10
N ASN A 304 -17.18 1.86 -8.40
CA ASN A 304 -17.98 1.88 -7.18
C ASN A 304 -19.05 2.96 -7.33
N MET A 305 -20.31 2.58 -7.16
CA MET A 305 -21.44 3.50 -7.22
C MET A 305 -22.31 3.33 -5.97
N LEU A 306 -22.90 4.43 -5.51
CA LEU A 306 -23.98 4.44 -4.55
C LEU A 306 -25.25 4.88 -5.30
N LEU A 307 -26.24 4.03 -5.29
CA LEU A 307 -27.52 4.27 -5.94
C LEU A 307 -28.62 4.40 -4.90
N GLY A 308 -29.35 5.51 -4.94
CA GLY A 308 -30.61 5.70 -4.23
C GLY A 308 -31.75 5.09 -5.05
N ILE A 309 -32.47 4.14 -4.46
CA ILE A 309 -33.64 3.51 -5.06
C ILE A 309 -34.86 3.64 -4.14
N PRO A 310 -36.10 3.53 -4.65
CA PRO A 310 -37.31 3.62 -3.82
C PRO A 310 -37.26 2.67 -2.62
N ASN A 311 -37.72 3.16 -1.45
CA ASN A 311 -37.73 2.41 -0.19
C ASN A 311 -38.88 1.39 -0.15
N ASP A 312 -38.73 0.31 -0.95
CA ASP A 312 -39.69 -0.78 -1.08
C ASP A 312 -38.91 -2.09 -1.27
N ASP A 313 -39.18 -3.09 -0.44
CA ASP A 313 -38.43 -4.34 -0.41
C ASP A 313 -38.44 -5.09 -1.74
N ALA A 314 -39.58 -5.09 -2.44
CA ALA A 314 -39.69 -5.74 -3.73
C ALA A 314 -38.84 -5.07 -4.80
N THR A 315 -38.78 -3.74 -4.79
CA THR A 315 -37.95 -2.94 -5.69
C THR A 315 -36.46 -3.14 -5.39
N VAL A 316 -36.06 -3.19 -4.10
CA VAL A 316 -34.68 -3.47 -3.70
C VAL A 316 -34.22 -4.85 -4.17
N GLN A 317 -35.06 -5.88 -3.96
CA GLN A 317 -34.74 -7.23 -4.39
C GLN A 317 -34.58 -7.34 -5.92
N ARG A 318 -35.50 -6.73 -6.69
CA ARG A 318 -35.41 -6.70 -8.15
C ARG A 318 -34.18 -5.95 -8.64
N ALA A 319 -33.90 -4.78 -8.08
CA ALA A 319 -32.72 -4.00 -8.44
C ALA A 319 -31.44 -4.77 -8.14
N THR A 320 -31.35 -5.39 -6.95
CA THR A 320 -30.18 -6.20 -6.55
C THR A 320 -30.01 -7.41 -7.49
N ALA A 321 -31.09 -8.12 -7.81
CA ALA A 321 -31.06 -9.26 -8.72
C ALA A 321 -30.68 -8.84 -10.14
N TYR A 322 -31.19 -7.70 -10.62
CA TYR A 322 -30.87 -7.19 -11.95
C TYR A 322 -29.40 -6.79 -12.07
N LEU A 323 -28.91 -5.96 -11.16
CA LEU A 323 -27.54 -5.46 -11.17
C LEU A 323 -26.51 -6.59 -10.91
N GLY A 324 -26.87 -7.57 -10.07
CA GLY A 324 -26.03 -8.73 -9.75
C GLY A 324 -26.10 -9.88 -10.78
N ARG A 325 -26.68 -9.70 -11.97
CA ARG A 325 -26.70 -10.73 -13.04
C ARG A 325 -25.33 -11.10 -13.56
N SER A 326 -24.36 -10.20 -13.46
CA SER A 326 -22.96 -10.45 -13.83
C SER A 326 -22.16 -10.86 -12.61
N GLU A 327 -21.39 -11.95 -12.70
CA GLU A 327 -20.44 -12.37 -11.65
C GLU A 327 -19.38 -11.31 -11.33
N LYS A 328 -19.19 -10.35 -12.23
CA LYS A 328 -18.27 -9.22 -12.07
C LYS A 328 -18.88 -8.03 -11.32
N VAL A 329 -20.14 -8.13 -10.89
CA VAL A 329 -20.84 -7.05 -10.19
C VAL A 329 -21.29 -7.55 -8.82
N VAL A 330 -20.86 -6.85 -7.78
CA VAL A 330 -21.25 -7.09 -6.39
C VAL A 330 -22.19 -5.97 -5.97
N VAL A 331 -23.38 -6.35 -5.49
CA VAL A 331 -24.39 -5.42 -5.01
C VAL A 331 -24.60 -5.63 -3.51
N MET A 332 -24.46 -4.56 -2.74
CA MET A 332 -24.63 -4.58 -1.27
C MET A 332 -25.57 -3.47 -0.86
N GLU A 333 -26.54 -3.79 -0.01
CA GLU A 333 -27.33 -2.75 0.64
C GLU A 333 -26.53 -2.07 1.75
N VAL A 334 -26.46 -0.74 1.71
CA VAL A 334 -25.84 0.06 2.76
C VAL A 334 -26.88 0.29 3.85
N LYS A 335 -26.68 -0.31 5.03
CA LYS A 335 -27.57 -0.14 6.17
C LYS A 335 -27.36 1.21 6.83
N ARG A 336 -28.45 1.82 7.30
CA ARG A 336 -28.41 3.01 8.15
C ARG A 336 -27.79 2.60 9.49
N ASN A 337 -26.62 3.14 9.84
CA ASN A 337 -26.14 3.01 11.21
C ASN A 337 -27.02 3.90 12.10
N VAL A 338 -27.85 3.30 12.90
CA VAL A 338 -28.71 3.95 13.93
C VAL A 338 -27.85 4.36 15.10
#